data_84641d9f9c1593e2d81946e8bb736218
#
_entry.id   84641d9f9c1593e2d81946e8bb736218
#
_cell.length_a   1.000
_cell.length_b   1.000
_cell.length_c   1.000
_cell.angle_alpha   90.00
_cell.angle_beta   90.00
_cell.angle_gamma   90.00
#
_symmetry.space_group_name_H-M   'P 1'
#
loop_
_entity.id
_entity.type
_entity.pdbx_description
1 polymer ?
#
loop_
_entity_poly.entity_id
_entity_poly.type
_entity_poly.pdbx_seq_one_letter_code
_entity_poly.pdbx_strand_id
1 'polypeptide(L)'
;MSSEDFSASRASTQDSFVHLHVHTEYSMLDGAARVGDLVEEVARQEMPAIAMTDHGNVFGAFDFYKQATKAGVKPIIGIEAYVAPESRFDKKRVQWADGGEDGLYSACA
;
A
#
# COMPACT_ATOMS: atom_id res chain seq x y z
N MET A 1 3.08 13.50 15.40
CA MET A 1 4.37 12.79 15.38
C MET A 1 5.14 13.18 14.12
N SER A 2 6.37 13.61 14.28
CA SER A 2 7.21 14.01 13.14
C SER A 2 7.88 12.80 12.49
N SER A 3 8.42 12.97 11.28
CA SER A 3 9.18 11.92 10.60
C SER A 3 10.48 11.57 11.34
N GLU A 4 11.00 12.48 12.17
CA GLU A 4 12.18 12.24 12.98
C GLU A 4 11.94 11.19 14.06
N ASP A 5 10.73 11.11 14.61
CA ASP A 5 10.38 10.11 15.61
C ASP A 5 10.50 8.70 15.07
N PHE A 6 10.14 8.49 13.80
CA PHE A 6 10.28 7.19 13.16
C PHE A 6 11.74 6.82 12.92
N SER A 7 12.58 7.78 12.58
CA SER A 7 14.02 7.56 12.39
C SER A 7 14.73 7.22 13.68
N ALA A 8 14.40 7.92 14.78
CA ALA A 8 15.05 7.73 16.08
C ALA A 8 14.71 6.38 16.72
N SER A 9 13.56 5.80 16.44
CA SER A 9 13.12 4.54 17.04
C SER A 9 13.67 3.30 16.36
N ARG A 10 14.36 3.46 15.24
CA ARG A 10 14.90 2.34 14.45
C ARG A 10 16.42 2.39 14.38
N ALA A 11 17.03 1.23 14.51
CA ALA A 11 18.45 1.06 14.24
C ALA A 11 18.73 1.31 12.76
N SER A 12 19.93 1.11 12.31
CA SER A 12 20.31 1.32 10.91
C SER A 12 19.24 0.77 9.94
N THR A 13 18.86 1.59 8.96
CA THR A 13 17.91 1.21 7.91
C THR A 13 18.61 0.63 6.69
N GLN A 14 19.94 0.50 6.72
CA GLN A 14 20.72 0.10 5.56
C GLN A 14 20.33 -1.28 5.02
N ASP A 15 19.98 -2.20 5.92
CA ASP A 15 19.55 -3.55 5.56
C ASP A 15 18.04 -3.77 5.79
N SER A 16 17.30 -2.69 6.01
CA SER A 16 15.87 -2.77 6.26
C SER A 16 15.09 -2.89 4.98
N PHE A 17 14.00 -3.66 5.05
CA PHE A 17 13.06 -3.84 3.95
C PHE A 17 11.77 -3.09 4.23
N VAL A 18 11.18 -2.49 3.19
CA VAL A 18 9.89 -1.82 3.25
C VAL A 18 9.01 -2.35 2.13
N HIS A 19 7.84 -2.85 2.47
CA HIS A 19 6.83 -3.23 1.48
C HIS A 19 6.13 -1.98 0.95
N LEU A 20 6.23 -1.74 -0.35
CA LEU A 20 5.62 -0.59 -1.01
C LEU A 20 4.36 -0.93 -1.82
N HIS A 21 4.00 -2.20 -1.91
CA HIS A 21 2.82 -2.66 -2.64
C HIS A 21 2.07 -3.64 -1.76
N VAL A 22 1.06 -3.17 -1.05
CA VAL A 22 0.32 -3.97 -0.07
C VAL A 22 -1.18 -3.71 -0.20
N HIS A 23 -1.95 -4.77 -0.32
CA HIS A 23 -3.42 -4.72 -0.30
C HIS A 23 -3.91 -5.12 1.09
N THR A 24 -4.69 -4.25 1.71
CA THR A 24 -5.31 -4.52 3.01
C THR A 24 -6.71 -5.11 2.85
N GLU A 25 -7.38 -5.36 3.98
CA GLU A 25 -8.78 -5.82 3.99
C GLU A 25 -9.74 -4.87 3.27
N TYR A 26 -9.34 -3.63 3.04
CA TYR A 26 -10.12 -2.64 2.29
C TYR A 26 -10.02 -2.83 0.77
N SER A 27 -9.12 -3.71 0.28
CA SER A 27 -9.09 -4.17 -1.11
C SER A 27 -9.96 -5.42 -1.26
N MET A 28 -11.24 -5.27 -1.22
CA MET A 28 -12.29 -6.26 -1.01
C MET A 28 -12.13 -7.61 -1.71
N LEU A 29 -11.54 -7.67 -2.88
CA LEU A 29 -11.48 -8.90 -3.68
C LEU A 29 -10.19 -9.68 -3.50
N ASP A 30 -9.09 -9.04 -3.14
CA ASP A 30 -7.79 -9.68 -3.06
C ASP A 30 -6.96 -9.28 -1.84
N GLY A 31 -7.53 -8.50 -0.94
CA GLY A 31 -6.87 -8.11 0.29
C GLY A 31 -7.47 -8.83 1.48
N ALA A 32 -6.70 -9.68 2.13
CA ALA A 32 -7.12 -10.41 3.32
C ALA A 32 -6.41 -9.93 4.60
N ALA A 33 -5.38 -9.12 4.46
CA ALA A 33 -4.60 -8.65 5.60
C ALA A 33 -5.36 -7.61 6.40
N ARG A 34 -5.66 -7.92 7.65
CA ARG A 34 -6.21 -6.93 8.57
C ARG A 34 -5.16 -5.90 8.91
N VAL A 35 -5.56 -4.64 8.92
CA VAL A 35 -4.64 -3.52 9.17
C VAL A 35 -3.88 -3.69 10.49
N GLY A 36 -4.57 -4.05 11.56
CA GLY A 36 -3.93 -4.27 12.85
C GLY A 36 -2.88 -5.37 12.85
N ASP A 37 -3.24 -6.52 12.28
CA ASP A 37 -2.34 -7.68 12.22
C ASP A 37 -1.11 -7.38 11.34
N LEU A 38 -1.33 -6.70 10.21
CA LEU A 38 -0.26 -6.29 9.31
C LEU A 38 0.74 -5.37 10.01
N VAL A 39 0.25 -4.36 10.70
CA VAL A 39 1.08 -3.39 11.41
C VAL A 39 1.86 -4.05 12.55
N GLU A 40 1.22 -4.95 13.30
CA GLU A 40 1.90 -5.69 14.36
C GLU A 40 3.04 -6.55 13.82
N GLU A 41 2.81 -7.24 12.71
CA GLU A 41 3.83 -8.08 12.10
C GLU A 41 5.00 -7.24 11.56
N VAL A 42 4.72 -6.12 10.94
CA VAL A 42 5.75 -5.18 10.46
C VAL A 42 6.58 -4.65 11.63
N ALA A 43 5.94 -4.30 12.73
CA ALA A 43 6.64 -3.85 13.94
C ALA A 43 7.50 -4.96 14.55
N ARG A 44 6.97 -6.18 14.57
CA ARG A 44 7.70 -7.36 15.08
C ARG A 44 8.96 -7.63 14.27
N GLN A 45 8.88 -7.47 12.95
CA GLN A 45 10.02 -7.66 12.06
C GLN A 45 10.95 -6.44 12.00
N GLU A 46 10.68 -5.43 12.80
CA GLU A 46 11.47 -4.20 12.88
C GLU A 46 11.58 -3.44 11.55
N MET A 47 10.58 -3.55 10.68
CA MET A 47 10.52 -2.75 9.46
C MET A 47 10.21 -1.29 9.83
N PRO A 48 10.92 -0.32 9.23
CA PRO A 48 10.74 1.09 9.59
C PRO A 48 9.45 1.70 9.06
N ALA A 49 8.89 1.13 8.00
CA ALA A 49 7.72 1.67 7.32
C ALA A 49 6.93 0.55 6.64
N ILE A 50 5.70 0.86 6.26
CA ILE A 50 4.84 -0.01 5.45
C ILE A 50 3.92 0.86 4.60
N ALA A 51 3.69 0.45 3.37
CA ALA A 51 2.73 1.12 2.50
C ALA A 51 1.37 0.43 2.55
N MET A 52 0.34 1.20 2.24
CA MET A 52 -0.99 0.71 1.92
C MET A 52 -1.30 1.18 0.50
N THR A 53 -1.52 0.26 -0.42
CA THR A 53 -1.79 0.55 -1.83
C THR A 53 -2.98 -0.28 -2.31
N ASP A 54 -4.13 -0.03 -1.73
CA ASP A 54 -5.36 -0.75 -2.06
C ASP A 54 -5.85 -0.44 -3.47
N HIS A 55 -6.62 -1.35 -4.04
CA HIS A 55 -7.18 -1.20 -5.39
C HIS A 55 -8.21 -0.06 -5.46
N GLY A 56 -7.86 1.01 -6.15
CA GLY A 56 -8.78 2.07 -6.52
C GLY A 56 -9.38 2.87 -5.37
N ASN A 57 -8.87 2.71 -4.14
CA ASN A 57 -9.43 3.39 -3.00
C ASN A 57 -8.38 3.67 -1.91
N VAL A 58 -8.74 4.57 -1.02
CA VAL A 58 -7.98 4.88 0.20
C VAL A 58 -8.88 4.82 1.44
N PHE A 59 -9.89 3.95 1.42
CA PHE A 59 -10.88 3.87 2.50
C PHE A 59 -10.24 3.52 3.85
N GLY A 60 -9.19 2.73 3.85
CA GLY A 60 -8.49 2.34 5.06
C GLY A 60 -7.42 3.31 5.54
N ALA A 61 -7.22 4.44 4.87
CA ALA A 61 -6.09 5.33 5.14
C ALA A 61 -6.05 5.84 6.57
N PHE A 62 -7.18 6.26 7.12
CA PHE A 62 -7.24 6.78 8.48
C PHE A 62 -6.93 5.70 9.51
N ASP A 63 -7.54 4.53 9.38
CA ASP A 63 -7.31 3.40 10.27
C ASP A 63 -5.85 2.93 10.20
N PHE A 64 -5.34 2.79 8.99
CA PHE A 64 -3.94 2.43 8.76
C PHE A 64 -2.98 3.44 9.40
N TYR A 65 -3.21 4.72 9.18
CA TYR A 65 -2.39 5.78 9.77
C TYR A 65 -2.37 5.71 11.29
N LYS A 66 -3.55 5.57 11.91
CA LYS A 66 -3.65 5.48 13.37
C LYS A 66 -2.89 4.27 13.92
N GLN A 67 -3.10 3.11 13.34
CA GLN A 67 -2.49 1.88 13.85
C GLN A 67 -0.99 1.85 13.63
N ALA A 68 -0.53 2.26 12.45
CA ALA A 68 0.90 2.32 12.15
C ALA A 68 1.63 3.32 13.06
N THR A 69 1.08 4.50 13.22
CA THR A 69 1.64 5.53 14.10
C THR A 69 1.72 5.05 15.54
N LYS A 70 0.66 4.39 16.02
CA LYS A 70 0.64 3.83 17.38
C LYS A 70 1.72 2.77 17.59
N ALA A 71 1.99 1.98 16.57
CA ALA A 71 3.00 0.93 16.63
C ALA A 71 4.43 1.43 16.37
N GLY A 72 4.61 2.70 16.04
CA GLY A 72 5.92 3.27 15.73
C GLY A 72 6.41 2.94 14.32
N VAL A 73 5.52 2.55 13.42
CA VAL A 73 5.82 2.23 12.04
C VAL A 73 5.36 3.41 11.16
N LYS A 74 6.22 3.86 10.25
CA LYS A 74 5.88 4.95 9.35
C LYS A 74 4.84 4.50 8.32
N PRO A 75 3.64 5.09 8.28
CA PRO A 75 2.66 4.78 7.25
C PRO A 75 2.99 5.51 5.94
N ILE A 76 2.91 4.77 4.85
CA ILE A 76 3.02 5.31 3.50
C ILE A 76 1.67 5.08 2.83
N ILE A 77 0.94 6.15 2.53
CA ILE A 77 -0.39 6.06 1.95
C ILE A 77 -0.27 6.21 0.44
N GLY A 78 -0.67 5.19 -0.27
CA GLY A 78 -0.70 5.17 -1.72
C GLY A 78 -1.98 4.51 -2.22
N ILE A 79 -2.05 4.31 -3.52
CA ILE A 79 -3.19 3.68 -4.17
C ILE A 79 -2.70 2.89 -5.38
N GLU A 80 -3.28 1.73 -5.61
CA GLU A 80 -3.12 1.03 -6.87
C GLU A 80 -4.18 1.58 -7.84
N ALA A 81 -3.77 2.51 -8.67
CA ALA A 81 -4.68 3.25 -9.53
C ALA A 81 -4.94 2.50 -10.83
N TYR A 82 -6.12 2.75 -11.40
CA TYR A 82 -6.46 2.27 -12.73
C TYR A 82 -6.08 3.34 -13.76
N VAL A 83 -5.27 2.93 -14.72
CA VAL A 83 -4.79 3.83 -15.78
C VAL A 83 -5.40 3.40 -17.11
N ALA A 84 -6.12 4.30 -17.76
CA ALA A 84 -6.66 4.05 -19.09
C ALA A 84 -5.58 4.21 -20.15
N PRO A 85 -5.60 3.39 -21.24
CA PRO A 85 -4.54 3.43 -22.26
C PRO A 85 -4.43 4.76 -23.00
N GLU A 86 -5.54 5.42 -23.29
CA GLU A 86 -5.57 6.66 -24.09
C GLU A 86 -6.18 7.82 -23.33
N SER A 87 -7.35 7.61 -22.73
CA SER A 87 -8.09 8.66 -22.04
C SER A 87 -8.75 8.11 -20.79
N ARG A 88 -8.81 8.94 -19.74
CA ARG A 88 -9.52 8.60 -18.50
C ARG A 88 -11.01 8.29 -18.72
N PHE A 89 -11.56 8.69 -19.86
CA PHE A 89 -12.94 8.40 -20.22
C PHE A 89 -13.10 7.07 -20.94
N ASP A 90 -11.98 6.47 -21.37
CA ASP A 90 -11.99 5.17 -22.03
C ASP A 90 -12.05 4.06 -20.98
N LYS A 91 -13.16 3.34 -20.97
CA LYS A 91 -13.40 2.23 -20.03
C LYS A 91 -13.51 0.89 -20.74
N LYS A 92 -13.02 0.80 -21.97
CA LYS A 92 -13.05 -0.44 -22.73
C LYS A 92 -11.96 -1.39 -22.21
N ARG A 93 -12.24 -2.68 -22.31
CA ARG A 93 -11.21 -3.70 -22.09
C ARG A 93 -10.14 -3.59 -23.17
N VAL A 94 -8.91 -3.76 -22.75
CA VAL A 94 -7.75 -3.69 -23.64
C VAL A 94 -7.05 -5.03 -23.63
N GLN A 95 -6.67 -5.50 -24.80
CA GLN A 95 -5.84 -6.67 -24.92
C GLN A 95 -4.37 -6.26 -24.79
N TRP A 96 -3.66 -6.93 -23.90
CA TRP A 96 -2.25 -6.69 -23.71
C TRP A 96 -1.43 -7.25 -24.89
N ALA A 97 -0.27 -6.67 -25.14
CA ALA A 97 0.63 -7.12 -26.21
C ALA A 97 1.13 -8.55 -26.01
N ASP A 98 1.09 -9.06 -24.80
CA ASP A 98 1.48 -10.43 -24.46
C ASP A 98 0.35 -11.46 -24.58
N GLY A 99 -0.82 -11.03 -25.03
CA GLY A 99 -1.99 -11.90 -25.23
C GLY A 99 -2.96 -11.96 -24.06
N GLY A 100 -2.68 -11.25 -22.95
CA GLY A 100 -3.60 -11.16 -21.82
C GLY A 100 -4.74 -10.18 -22.09
N GLU A 101 -5.94 -10.49 -21.60
CA GLU A 101 -7.07 -9.56 -21.62
C GLU A 101 -7.29 -8.99 -20.24
N ASP A 102 -7.26 -7.68 -20.16
CA ASP A 102 -7.56 -6.99 -18.92
C ASP A 102 -8.48 -5.79 -19.15
N GLY A 103 -9.10 -5.31 -18.10
CA GLY A 103 -9.94 -4.13 -18.16
C GLY A 103 -9.11 -2.86 -18.31
N LEU A 104 -8.81 -2.25 -17.21
CA LEU A 104 -7.96 -1.06 -17.15
C LEU A 104 -6.57 -1.45 -16.66
N TYR A 105 -5.56 -0.71 -17.09
CA TYR A 105 -4.24 -0.85 -16.51
C TYR A 105 -4.27 -0.43 -15.04
N SER A 106 -3.61 -1.17 -14.18
CA SER A 106 -3.42 -0.75 -12.80
C SER A 106 -1.94 -0.49 -12.52
N ALA A 107 -1.67 0.49 -11.69
CA ALA A 107 -0.33 0.84 -11.27
C ALA A 107 -0.35 1.38 -9.84
N CYS A 108 0.68 1.06 -9.09
CA CYS A 108 0.85 1.63 -7.74
C CYS A 108 1.31 3.08 -7.80
N ALA A 109 0.69 3.89 -7.00
CA ALA A 109 1.03 5.30 -6.86
C ALA A 109 1.23 5.70 -5.40
#